data_e6f61ca0174c4ee9d267b7a52503821b
#
_entry.id   e6f61ca0174c4ee9d267b7a52503821b
#
_cell.length_a   1.000
_cell.length_b   1.000
_cell.length_c   1.000
_cell.angle_alpha   90.00
_cell.angle_beta   90.00
_cell.angle_gamma   90.00
#
_symmetry.space_group_name_H-M   'P 1'
#
loop_
_entity.id
_entity.type
_entity.pdbx_description
1 polymer ?
#
loop_
_entity_poly.entity_id
_entity_poly.type
_entity_poly.pdbx_seq_one_letter_code
_entity_poly.pdbx_strand_id
1 'polypeptide(L)'
;MEPPAEYQRWYLQILDAQATASDARSGAQAVLTLVDEIAAATLTSQIRAALLFVCSSLVTNAGDDLHDAQLLKMGAELARSSLDLTDPSAPLHFQCLYNLANAVAIECDLGLPAGESREEWEPKLIENRIACREQLRWARRTFFQVGTSEIADPHTRSAALCNLANSLDHSGRWAEAYDFYLGALDADPNNGNAAGNLAQLLMHRLQLGIGQTGHIAAVYDKYVKLAQSLRDGTVDFAGQDIADRWDGLELTESEGHLSHGVEGQDDDYQQWVAAYRLALSPAVEGLGTESPHWDSSMIEILFGSSIDEVSPPILAEMNVLKSDFLVSRHLAYDGYVQVAEGPEQKDDDSGYYVETLDYSLYGTQYSKLFLAQRSALDVLDKTAVVANEHFHLGDRPEAVVFRRFWNDKDGAIRSGLISKPGRGLAALALSELAFDMTKEGMYASSQALRNAGTHRIVHAALLETTGATVDTRSRIHFIELVDSTIQALQVTRSAYLYLVDLVASWNMPQDHPGEHATVETYEYMNFPVSENEEPTESSSDDS
;
A
#
# COMPACT_ATOMS: atom_id res chain seq x y z
N MET A 1 2.87 4.81 36.16
CA MET A 1 4.08 4.89 37.04
C MET A 1 4.74 6.21 36.73
N GLU A 2 5.03 7.06 37.73
CA GLU A 2 5.72 8.34 37.49
C GLU A 2 7.14 8.08 36.95
N PRO A 3 7.57 8.85 35.93
CA PRO A 3 8.93 8.72 35.39
C PRO A 3 9.99 9.02 36.47
N PRO A 4 11.18 8.39 36.40
CA PRO A 4 12.27 8.63 37.35
C PRO A 4 12.63 10.13 37.41
N ALA A 5 12.94 10.63 38.62
CA ALA A 5 13.26 12.05 38.82
C ALA A 5 14.46 12.54 37.99
N GLU A 6 15.43 11.66 37.72
CA GLU A 6 16.55 11.97 36.83
C GLU A 6 16.12 12.18 35.38
N TYR A 7 15.19 11.35 34.86
CA TYR A 7 14.61 11.52 33.55
C TYR A 7 13.86 12.85 33.48
N GLN A 8 12.97 13.14 34.43
CA GLN A 8 12.18 14.38 34.46
C GLN A 8 13.07 15.62 34.42
N ARG A 9 14.18 15.62 35.21
CA ARG A 9 15.10 16.75 35.22
C ARG A 9 15.72 17.01 33.86
N TRP A 10 16.25 15.99 33.18
CA TRP A 10 16.87 16.13 31.86
C TRP A 10 15.84 16.46 30.79
N TYR A 11 14.68 15.84 30.84
CA TYR A 11 13.57 16.10 29.91
C TYR A 11 13.15 17.58 29.96
N LEU A 12 12.97 18.14 31.14
CA LEU A 12 12.64 19.57 31.29
C LEU A 12 13.75 20.48 30.80
N GLN A 13 15.03 20.12 31.00
CA GLN A 13 16.17 20.89 30.44
C GLN A 13 16.17 20.89 28.91
N ILE A 14 15.88 19.75 28.29
CA ILE A 14 15.78 19.64 26.82
C ILE A 14 14.64 20.52 26.30
N LEU A 15 13.46 20.44 26.91
CA LEU A 15 12.31 21.28 26.50
C LEU A 15 12.58 22.77 26.72
N ASP A 16 13.19 23.16 27.83
CA ASP A 16 13.55 24.54 28.13
C ASP A 16 14.58 25.10 27.14
N ALA A 17 15.58 24.29 26.80
CA ALA A 17 16.59 24.66 25.79
C ALA A 17 15.98 24.94 24.41
N GLN A 18 14.97 24.17 24.01
CA GLN A 18 14.23 24.41 22.78
C GLN A 18 13.30 25.64 22.89
N ALA A 19 12.53 25.74 23.98
CA ALA A 19 11.54 26.81 24.17
C ALA A 19 12.17 28.21 24.33
N THR A 20 13.38 28.30 24.87
CA THR A 20 14.12 29.57 25.06
C THR A 20 14.97 29.98 23.86
N ALA A 21 15.10 29.11 22.84
CA ALA A 21 15.83 29.43 21.63
C ALA A 21 15.15 30.50 20.79
N SER A 22 15.94 31.28 20.08
CA SER A 22 15.42 32.36 19.23
C SER A 22 14.80 31.89 17.91
N ASP A 23 15.18 30.70 17.48
CA ASP A 23 14.75 30.05 16.24
C ASP A 23 15.00 28.52 16.30
N ALA A 24 14.47 27.77 15.32
CA ALA A 24 14.57 26.31 15.26
C ALA A 24 16.05 25.82 15.20
N ARG A 25 16.94 26.54 14.51
CA ARG A 25 18.36 26.16 14.40
C ARG A 25 19.09 26.30 15.75
N SER A 26 18.90 27.40 16.45
CA SER A 26 19.47 27.61 17.79
C SER A 26 18.90 26.65 18.81
N GLY A 27 17.61 26.29 18.70
CA GLY A 27 17.00 25.24 19.52
C GLY A 27 17.64 23.87 19.31
N ALA A 28 17.79 23.45 18.05
CA ALA A 28 18.47 22.21 17.72
C ALA A 28 19.94 22.16 18.24
N GLN A 29 20.67 23.28 18.09
CA GLN A 29 22.05 23.38 18.58
C GLN A 29 22.12 23.29 20.12
N ALA A 30 21.18 23.90 20.85
CA ALA A 30 21.10 23.81 22.29
C ALA A 30 20.79 22.36 22.74
N VAL A 31 19.87 21.68 22.08
CA VAL A 31 19.57 20.25 22.32
C VAL A 31 20.81 19.38 22.08
N LEU A 32 21.55 19.60 20.98
CA LEU A 32 22.77 18.86 20.66
C LEU A 32 23.86 19.06 21.72
N THR A 33 23.98 20.24 22.32
CA THR A 33 24.89 20.50 23.44
C THR A 33 24.53 19.65 24.67
N LEU A 34 23.23 19.51 24.96
CA LEU A 34 22.76 18.67 26.05
C LEU A 34 23.00 17.17 25.79
N VAL A 35 23.05 16.73 24.55
CA VAL A 35 23.38 15.33 24.20
C VAL A 35 24.78 14.94 24.73
N ASP A 36 25.77 15.80 24.59
CA ASP A 36 27.12 15.57 25.11
C ASP A 36 27.13 15.45 26.64
N GLU A 37 26.34 16.29 27.31
CA GLU A 37 26.19 16.26 28.78
C GLU A 37 25.46 14.97 29.22
N ILE A 38 24.40 14.56 28.52
CA ILE A 38 23.68 13.29 28.77
C ILE A 38 24.60 12.08 28.58
N ALA A 39 25.48 12.13 27.57
CA ALA A 39 26.45 11.07 27.32
C ALA A 39 27.46 10.93 28.45
N ALA A 40 27.90 12.05 29.06
CA ALA A 40 28.83 12.09 30.18
C ALA A 40 28.17 11.77 31.56
N ALA A 41 26.84 11.90 31.67
CA ALA A 41 26.11 11.70 32.91
C ALA A 41 26.03 10.22 33.31
N THR A 42 25.98 9.95 34.60
CA THR A 42 25.78 8.59 35.15
C THR A 42 24.30 8.24 35.13
N LEU A 43 23.81 7.73 33.98
CA LEU A 43 22.42 7.35 33.73
C LEU A 43 22.30 5.87 33.41
N THR A 44 21.15 5.27 33.70
CA THR A 44 20.84 3.93 33.21
C THR A 44 20.68 3.95 31.68
N SER A 45 20.93 2.81 31.02
CA SER A 45 20.76 2.69 29.56
C SER A 45 19.34 3.07 29.11
N GLN A 46 18.33 2.69 29.89
CA GLN A 46 16.92 2.98 29.58
C GLN A 46 16.61 4.49 29.65
N ILE A 47 17.10 5.21 30.69
CA ILE A 47 16.91 6.65 30.82
C ILE A 47 17.65 7.37 29.68
N ARG A 48 18.89 6.95 29.40
CA ARG A 48 19.67 7.53 28.29
C ARG A 48 19.00 7.31 26.94
N ALA A 49 18.49 6.12 26.66
CA ALA A 49 17.74 5.83 25.45
C ALA A 49 16.54 6.78 25.30
N ALA A 50 15.71 6.90 26.35
CA ALA A 50 14.53 7.77 26.31
C ALA A 50 14.89 9.26 26.09
N LEU A 51 15.96 9.75 26.67
CA LEU A 51 16.42 11.13 26.46
C LEU A 51 16.97 11.34 25.04
N LEU A 52 17.77 10.40 24.53
CA LEU A 52 18.26 10.45 23.14
C LEU A 52 17.13 10.38 22.12
N PHE A 53 16.07 9.61 22.39
CA PHE A 53 14.87 9.58 21.59
C PHE A 53 14.21 10.97 21.50
N VAL A 54 14.03 11.66 22.66
CA VAL A 54 13.48 13.03 22.67
C VAL A 54 14.38 14.00 21.89
N CYS A 55 15.69 13.97 22.12
CA CYS A 55 16.63 14.79 21.36
C CYS A 55 16.57 14.51 19.86
N SER A 56 16.47 13.23 19.46
CA SER A 56 16.32 12.84 18.06
C SER A 56 15.08 13.45 17.42
N SER A 57 13.92 13.37 18.08
CA SER A 57 12.67 13.94 17.57
C SER A 57 12.80 15.45 17.34
N LEU A 58 13.31 16.17 18.31
CA LEU A 58 13.47 17.64 18.25
C LEU A 58 14.44 18.08 17.15
N VAL A 59 15.58 17.38 17.02
CA VAL A 59 16.60 17.69 16.00
C VAL A 59 16.07 17.32 14.59
N THR A 60 15.34 16.22 14.45
CA THR A 60 14.73 15.82 13.18
C THR A 60 13.67 16.84 12.75
N ASN A 61 12.76 17.25 13.65
CA ASN A 61 11.76 18.26 13.34
C ASN A 61 12.38 19.59 12.92
N ALA A 62 13.42 20.06 13.63
CA ALA A 62 14.15 21.26 13.24
C ALA A 62 14.85 21.10 11.86
N GLY A 63 15.33 19.90 11.54
CA GLY A 63 15.91 19.57 10.23
C GLY A 63 14.88 19.63 9.10
N ASP A 64 13.66 19.17 9.36
CA ASP A 64 12.52 19.25 8.44
C ASP A 64 12.09 20.71 8.21
N ASP A 65 11.78 21.43 9.27
CA ASP A 65 11.37 22.84 9.23
C ASP A 65 12.37 23.75 8.48
N LEU A 66 13.67 23.48 8.65
CA LEU A 66 14.76 24.25 8.06
C LEU A 66 15.25 23.71 6.71
N HIS A 67 14.71 22.58 6.26
CA HIS A 67 15.21 21.82 5.10
C HIS A 67 16.73 21.56 5.18
N ASP A 68 17.20 21.15 6.37
CA ASP A 68 18.62 20.98 6.68
C ASP A 68 19.01 19.49 6.79
N ALA A 69 19.63 18.97 5.71
CA ALA A 69 20.09 17.59 5.64
C ALA A 69 21.08 17.21 6.77
N GLN A 70 21.86 18.18 7.30
CA GLN A 70 22.79 17.88 8.36
C GLN A 70 22.08 17.63 9.68
N LEU A 71 21.06 18.44 10.01
CA LEU A 71 20.23 18.21 11.20
C LEU A 71 19.45 16.89 11.10
N LEU A 72 18.93 16.55 9.93
CA LEU A 72 18.26 15.26 9.70
C LEU A 72 19.21 14.08 9.94
N LYS A 73 20.44 14.14 9.46
CA LYS A 73 21.48 13.12 9.72
C LYS A 73 21.78 13.00 11.21
N MET A 74 21.93 14.13 11.90
CA MET A 74 22.18 14.13 13.35
C MET A 74 21.00 13.55 14.12
N GLY A 75 19.77 13.89 13.75
CA GLY A 75 18.56 13.28 14.29
C GLY A 75 18.52 11.77 14.09
N ALA A 76 18.85 11.30 12.91
CA ALA A 76 18.94 9.86 12.59
C ALA A 76 20.03 9.14 13.42
N GLU A 77 21.19 9.76 13.61
CA GLU A 77 22.28 9.22 14.44
C GLU A 77 21.85 9.11 15.92
N LEU A 78 21.13 10.11 16.44
CA LEU A 78 20.58 10.07 17.79
C LEU A 78 19.52 8.97 17.94
N ALA A 79 18.63 8.82 16.97
CA ALA A 79 17.65 7.73 16.94
C ALA A 79 18.33 6.36 16.94
N ARG A 80 19.38 6.18 16.14
CA ARG A 80 20.19 4.94 16.09
C ARG A 80 20.88 4.68 17.43
N SER A 81 21.49 5.70 18.02
CA SER A 81 22.14 5.59 19.34
C SER A 81 21.15 5.25 20.44
N SER A 82 19.94 5.78 20.37
CA SER A 82 18.84 5.41 21.27
C SER A 82 18.42 3.96 21.05
N LEU A 83 18.23 3.54 19.82
CA LEU A 83 17.82 2.19 19.43
C LEU A 83 18.78 1.12 19.94
N ASP A 84 20.10 1.38 19.87
CA ASP A 84 21.15 0.46 20.35
C ASP A 84 21.09 0.23 21.88
N LEU A 85 20.42 1.11 22.62
CA LEU A 85 20.25 1.03 24.06
C LEU A 85 18.89 0.45 24.50
N THR A 86 17.98 0.19 23.55
CA THR A 86 16.62 -0.29 23.83
C THR A 86 16.53 -1.81 23.76
N ASP A 87 15.60 -2.38 24.53
CA ASP A 87 15.19 -3.78 24.38
C ASP A 87 14.24 -3.89 23.18
N PRO A 88 14.47 -4.83 22.22
CA PRO A 88 13.58 -5.05 21.09
C PRO A 88 12.11 -5.37 21.46
N SER A 89 11.86 -5.81 22.67
CA SER A 89 10.50 -6.08 23.20
C SER A 89 9.86 -4.87 23.90
N ALA A 90 10.54 -3.71 23.94
CA ALA A 90 10.02 -2.52 24.61
C ALA A 90 9.35 -1.55 23.61
N PRO A 91 8.24 -0.86 23.97
CA PRO A 91 7.62 0.16 23.13
C PRO A 91 8.58 1.23 22.62
N LEU A 92 9.52 1.68 23.47
CA LEU A 92 10.53 2.68 23.10
C LEU A 92 11.40 2.24 21.90
N HIS A 93 11.65 0.96 21.73
CA HIS A 93 12.38 0.44 20.57
C HIS A 93 11.67 0.79 19.26
N PHE A 94 10.35 0.61 19.22
CA PHE A 94 9.54 0.94 18.03
C PHE A 94 9.43 2.45 17.81
N GLN A 95 9.38 3.26 18.86
CA GLN A 95 9.43 4.71 18.75
C GLN A 95 10.77 5.18 18.15
N CYS A 96 11.90 4.58 18.56
CA CYS A 96 13.21 4.87 17.97
C CYS A 96 13.32 4.43 16.51
N LEU A 97 12.76 3.26 16.16
CA LEU A 97 12.68 2.80 14.76
C LEU A 97 11.86 3.76 13.92
N TYR A 98 10.71 4.22 14.43
CA TYR A 98 9.87 5.22 13.77
C TYR A 98 10.64 6.53 13.50
N ASN A 99 11.29 7.10 14.51
CA ASN A 99 12.06 8.34 14.36
C ASN A 99 13.20 8.20 13.34
N LEU A 100 13.90 7.08 13.39
CA LEU A 100 14.98 6.82 12.44
C LEU A 100 14.45 6.72 11.00
N ALA A 101 13.35 6.00 10.79
CA ALA A 101 12.72 5.87 9.47
C ALA A 101 12.17 7.22 8.98
N ASN A 102 11.61 8.03 9.89
CA ASN A 102 11.09 9.35 9.59
C ASN A 102 12.21 10.30 9.13
N ALA A 103 13.32 10.37 9.87
CA ALA A 103 14.47 11.20 9.49
C ALA A 103 15.05 10.82 8.12
N VAL A 104 15.13 9.52 7.81
CA VAL A 104 15.59 9.02 6.51
C VAL A 104 14.60 9.37 5.38
N ALA A 105 13.29 9.23 5.62
CA ALA A 105 12.27 9.56 4.62
C ALA A 105 12.26 11.06 4.31
N ILE A 106 12.32 11.92 5.33
CA ILE A 106 12.39 13.37 5.17
C ILE A 106 13.67 13.77 4.43
N GLU A 107 14.82 13.18 4.74
CA GLU A 107 16.07 13.46 4.02
C GLU A 107 15.93 13.15 2.52
N CYS A 108 15.23 12.07 2.16
CA CYS A 108 14.96 11.72 0.76
C CYS A 108 14.01 12.73 0.08
N ASP A 109 13.14 13.39 0.83
CA ASP A 109 12.18 14.36 0.31
C ASP A 109 12.75 15.78 0.20
N LEU A 110 13.95 16.03 0.78
CA LEU A 110 14.63 17.32 0.64
C LEU A 110 14.92 17.63 -0.83
N GLY A 111 14.57 18.83 -1.23
CA GLY A 111 14.82 19.31 -2.61
C GLY A 111 13.79 18.82 -3.62
N LEU A 112 12.70 18.19 -3.20
CA LEU A 112 11.57 17.98 -4.09
C LEU A 112 10.99 19.35 -4.50
N PRO A 113 10.70 19.55 -5.80
CA PRO A 113 10.22 20.83 -6.28
C PRO A 113 8.83 21.11 -5.74
N ALA A 114 8.62 22.34 -5.23
CA ALA A 114 7.33 22.84 -4.81
C ALA A 114 6.79 23.85 -5.83
N GLY A 115 5.50 23.76 -6.16
CA GLY A 115 4.81 24.79 -6.95
C GLY A 115 5.11 24.79 -8.45
N GLU A 116 5.78 23.77 -8.99
CA GLU A 116 5.96 23.58 -10.44
C GLU A 116 4.74 22.91 -11.08
N SER A 117 4.62 23.01 -12.41
CA SER A 117 3.61 22.25 -13.14
C SER A 117 3.90 20.74 -13.02
N ARG A 118 2.87 19.90 -13.18
CA ARG A 118 3.04 18.44 -13.13
C ARG A 118 4.10 17.95 -14.12
N GLU A 119 4.14 18.52 -15.29
CA GLU A 119 5.09 18.16 -16.34
C GLU A 119 6.54 18.46 -15.96
N GLU A 120 6.77 19.45 -15.09
CA GLU A 120 8.09 19.85 -14.63
C GLU A 120 8.53 19.10 -13.37
N TRP A 121 7.63 18.89 -12.40
CA TRP A 121 8.01 18.27 -11.14
C TRP A 121 8.05 16.74 -11.21
N GLU A 122 7.19 16.09 -12.02
CA GLU A 122 7.11 14.63 -12.07
C GLU A 122 8.44 13.96 -12.51
N PRO A 123 9.14 14.41 -13.55
CA PRO A 123 10.45 13.84 -13.89
C PRO A 123 11.46 13.96 -12.76
N LYS A 124 11.48 15.08 -12.04
CA LYS A 124 12.38 15.31 -10.91
C LYS A 124 12.01 14.42 -9.72
N LEU A 125 10.73 14.22 -9.47
CA LEU A 125 10.25 13.28 -8.46
C LEU A 125 10.69 11.86 -8.81
N ILE A 126 10.49 11.40 -10.04
CA ILE A 126 10.89 10.07 -10.47
C ILE A 126 12.41 9.88 -10.31
N GLU A 127 13.21 10.85 -10.72
CA GLU A 127 14.67 10.82 -10.55
C GLU A 127 15.05 10.73 -9.07
N ASN A 128 14.45 11.54 -8.21
CA ASN A 128 14.67 11.52 -6.77
C ASN A 128 14.29 10.17 -6.16
N ARG A 129 13.10 9.61 -6.49
CA ARG A 129 12.65 8.32 -5.96
C ARG A 129 13.58 7.18 -6.35
N ILE A 130 14.09 7.20 -7.57
CA ILE A 130 15.09 6.22 -8.03
C ILE A 130 16.43 6.40 -7.29
N ALA A 131 16.89 7.63 -7.10
CA ALA A 131 18.13 7.92 -6.40
C ALA A 131 18.08 7.51 -4.92
N CYS A 132 16.94 7.71 -4.25
CA CYS A 132 16.71 7.37 -2.83
C CYS A 132 16.07 6.00 -2.62
N ARG A 133 15.96 5.16 -3.65
CA ARG A 133 15.17 3.92 -3.65
C ARG A 133 15.52 2.98 -2.49
N GLU A 134 16.79 2.77 -2.20
CA GLU A 134 17.23 1.89 -1.12
C GLU A 134 16.84 2.41 0.26
N GLN A 135 17.02 3.71 0.49
CA GLN A 135 16.67 4.38 1.73
C GLN A 135 15.16 4.35 1.95
N LEU A 136 14.38 4.68 0.91
CA LEU A 136 12.93 4.67 0.96
C LEU A 136 12.36 3.25 1.16
N ARG A 137 12.94 2.22 0.51
CA ARG A 137 12.56 0.83 0.76
C ARG A 137 12.79 0.44 2.22
N TRP A 138 13.96 0.80 2.76
CA TRP A 138 14.26 0.54 4.15
C TRP A 138 13.29 1.28 5.09
N ALA A 139 12.99 2.56 4.83
CA ALA A 139 12.05 3.34 5.61
C ALA A 139 10.64 2.76 5.56
N ARG A 140 10.11 2.43 4.36
CA ARG A 140 8.80 1.78 4.19
C ARG A 140 8.70 0.47 4.95
N ARG A 141 9.70 -0.40 4.84
CA ARG A 141 9.74 -1.65 5.60
C ARG A 141 9.74 -1.40 7.11
N THR A 142 10.49 -0.40 7.59
CA THR A 142 10.57 -0.06 9.00
C THR A 142 9.23 0.52 9.49
N PHE A 143 8.61 1.43 8.75
CA PHE A 143 7.28 1.94 9.06
C PHE A 143 6.24 0.82 9.11
N PHE A 144 6.27 -0.09 8.14
CA PHE A 144 5.39 -1.26 8.13
C PHE A 144 5.59 -2.13 9.38
N GLN A 145 6.84 -2.43 9.74
CA GLN A 145 7.17 -3.19 10.95
C GLN A 145 6.65 -2.51 12.22
N VAL A 146 6.80 -1.20 12.35
CA VAL A 146 6.30 -0.43 13.50
C VAL A 146 4.78 -0.38 13.51
N GLY A 147 4.16 -0.08 12.36
CA GLY A 147 2.72 0.07 12.22
C GLY A 147 1.92 -1.20 12.48
N THR A 148 2.52 -2.38 12.21
CA THR A 148 1.90 -3.69 12.42
C THR A 148 2.30 -4.36 13.74
N SER A 149 3.16 -3.73 14.55
CA SER A 149 3.62 -4.29 15.81
C SER A 149 2.57 -4.15 16.91
N GLU A 150 2.25 -5.24 17.59
CA GLU A 150 1.40 -5.21 18.78
C GLU A 150 2.10 -4.62 20.03
N ILE A 151 3.43 -4.49 19.99
CA ILE A 151 4.24 -3.93 21.08
C ILE A 151 4.27 -2.42 21.03
N ALA A 152 4.23 -1.82 19.83
CA ALA A 152 4.19 -0.39 19.66
C ALA A 152 2.85 0.18 20.17
N ASP A 153 2.92 1.35 20.81
CA ASP A 153 1.71 2.04 21.26
C ASP A 153 0.86 2.52 20.07
N PRO A 154 -0.47 2.72 20.26
CA PRO A 154 -1.39 3.09 19.18
C PRO A 154 -0.98 4.37 18.43
N HIS A 155 -0.50 5.39 19.13
CA HIS A 155 -0.06 6.63 18.53
C HIS A 155 1.16 6.42 17.58
N THR A 156 2.18 5.70 18.07
CA THR A 156 3.36 5.36 17.25
C THR A 156 3.00 4.49 16.05
N ARG A 157 2.08 3.52 16.21
CA ARG A 157 1.58 2.69 15.11
C ARG A 157 0.88 3.53 14.05
N SER A 158 -0.03 4.41 14.49
CA SER A 158 -0.77 5.31 13.61
C SER A 158 0.14 6.26 12.84
N ALA A 159 1.11 6.88 13.53
CA ALA A 159 2.11 7.75 12.91
C ALA A 159 2.95 7.00 11.86
N ALA A 160 3.38 5.76 12.17
CA ALA A 160 4.16 4.95 11.25
C ALA A 160 3.36 4.54 10.00
N LEU A 161 2.10 4.12 10.16
CA LEU A 161 1.23 3.79 9.02
C LEU A 161 0.92 5.02 8.16
N CYS A 162 0.71 6.19 8.78
CA CYS A 162 0.52 7.45 8.06
C CYS A 162 1.76 7.83 7.24
N ASN A 163 2.97 7.72 7.81
CA ASN A 163 4.21 8.04 7.09
C ASN A 163 4.56 6.98 6.03
N LEU A 164 4.20 5.71 6.25
CA LEU A 164 4.25 4.68 5.21
C LEU A 164 3.36 5.08 4.03
N ALA A 165 2.12 5.48 4.31
CA ALA A 165 1.18 5.91 3.29
C ALA A 165 1.69 7.14 2.52
N ASN A 166 2.24 8.15 3.20
CA ASN A 166 2.88 9.30 2.56
C ASN A 166 4.00 8.87 1.59
N SER A 167 4.91 7.97 2.02
CA SER A 167 6.01 7.48 1.19
C SER A 167 5.52 6.70 -0.04
N LEU A 168 4.41 5.97 0.10
CA LEU A 168 3.78 5.24 -0.99
C LEU A 168 3.09 6.20 -1.97
N ASP A 169 2.31 7.17 -1.48
CA ASP A 169 1.63 8.17 -2.30
C ASP A 169 2.62 8.98 -3.14
N HIS A 170 3.72 9.45 -2.51
CA HIS A 170 4.80 10.14 -3.20
C HIS A 170 5.53 9.28 -4.24
N SER A 171 5.31 7.97 -4.24
CA SER A 171 5.81 7.04 -5.25
C SER A 171 4.75 6.62 -6.27
N GLY A 172 3.59 7.29 -6.27
CA GLY A 172 2.44 6.97 -7.12
C GLY A 172 1.66 5.72 -6.70
N ARG A 173 1.98 5.11 -5.56
CA ARG A 173 1.36 3.89 -5.01
C ARG A 173 0.12 4.22 -4.19
N TRP A 174 -0.78 4.96 -4.80
CA TRP A 174 -1.97 5.51 -4.16
C TRP A 174 -2.92 4.46 -3.58
N ALA A 175 -3.07 3.29 -4.21
CA ALA A 175 -3.99 2.27 -3.74
C ALA A 175 -3.54 1.67 -2.40
N GLU A 176 -2.24 1.44 -2.24
CA GLU A 176 -1.65 0.99 -0.98
C GLU A 176 -1.62 2.13 0.06
N ALA A 177 -1.28 3.35 -0.36
CA ALA A 177 -1.31 4.53 0.50
C ALA A 177 -2.69 4.73 1.12
N TYR A 178 -3.74 4.62 0.31
CA TYR A 178 -5.13 4.68 0.77
C TYR A 178 -5.41 3.65 1.88
N ASP A 179 -5.01 2.41 1.66
CA ASP A 179 -5.22 1.32 2.64
C ASP A 179 -4.44 1.58 3.94
N PHE A 180 -3.21 2.11 3.87
CA PHE A 180 -2.42 2.41 5.05
C PHE A 180 -2.87 3.67 5.80
N TYR A 181 -3.44 4.68 5.14
CA TYR A 181 -4.11 5.79 5.85
C TYR A 181 -5.30 5.30 6.66
N LEU A 182 -6.09 4.36 6.12
CA LEU A 182 -7.17 3.74 6.89
C LEU A 182 -6.63 2.93 8.07
N GLY A 183 -5.55 2.17 7.86
CA GLY A 183 -4.87 1.47 8.95
C GLY A 183 -4.34 2.42 10.03
N ALA A 184 -3.90 3.64 9.66
CA ALA A 184 -3.50 4.65 10.62
C ALA A 184 -4.68 5.15 11.47
N LEU A 185 -5.83 5.38 10.83
CA LEU A 185 -7.08 5.77 11.53
C LEU A 185 -7.64 4.63 12.40
N ASP A 186 -7.46 3.38 12.00
CA ASP A 186 -7.83 2.22 12.82
C ASP A 186 -6.93 2.09 14.07
N ALA A 187 -5.61 2.33 13.91
CA ALA A 187 -4.67 2.29 15.01
C ALA A 187 -4.88 3.44 16.02
N ASP A 188 -5.19 4.64 15.55
CA ASP A 188 -5.59 5.79 16.39
C ASP A 188 -6.65 6.63 15.66
N PRO A 189 -7.92 6.51 16.05
CA PRO A 189 -9.03 7.26 15.43
C PRO A 189 -8.94 8.79 15.56
N ASN A 190 -8.03 9.31 16.38
CA ASN A 190 -7.81 10.75 16.53
C ASN A 190 -6.79 11.31 15.54
N ASN A 191 -6.17 10.48 14.71
CA ASN A 191 -5.19 10.95 13.72
C ASN A 191 -5.86 11.73 12.56
N GLY A 192 -6.20 12.98 12.80
CA GLY A 192 -6.77 13.87 11.79
C GLY A 192 -5.81 14.15 10.62
N ASN A 193 -4.49 14.02 10.84
CA ASN A 193 -3.51 14.14 9.76
C ASN A 193 -3.62 13.00 8.74
N ALA A 194 -3.86 11.77 9.18
CA ALA A 194 -4.11 10.66 8.27
C ALA A 194 -5.39 10.87 7.43
N ALA A 195 -6.46 11.40 8.05
CA ALA A 195 -7.69 11.74 7.33
C ALA A 195 -7.46 12.85 6.28
N GLY A 196 -6.71 13.90 6.63
CA GLY A 196 -6.38 15.02 5.71
C GLY A 196 -5.50 14.58 4.54
N ASN A 197 -4.47 13.78 4.80
CA ASN A 197 -3.63 13.19 3.75
C ASN A 197 -4.43 12.29 2.82
N LEU A 198 -5.34 11.47 3.35
CA LEU A 198 -6.23 10.64 2.56
C LEU A 198 -7.16 11.49 1.68
N ALA A 199 -7.72 12.59 2.21
CA ALA A 199 -8.50 13.53 1.41
C ALA A 199 -7.63 14.13 0.29
N GLN A 200 -6.40 14.53 0.56
CA GLN A 200 -5.50 15.06 -0.45
C GLN A 200 -5.17 14.03 -1.55
N LEU A 201 -4.91 12.78 -1.18
CA LEU A 201 -4.74 11.68 -2.15
C LEU A 201 -5.96 11.54 -3.06
N LEU A 202 -7.16 11.55 -2.50
CA LEU A 202 -8.41 11.46 -3.27
C LEU A 202 -8.62 12.67 -4.19
N MET A 203 -8.26 13.89 -3.74
CA MET A 203 -8.27 15.08 -4.59
C MET A 203 -7.33 14.93 -5.79
N HIS A 204 -6.13 14.40 -5.59
CA HIS A 204 -5.22 14.10 -6.71
C HIS A 204 -5.83 13.10 -7.69
N ARG A 205 -6.55 12.09 -7.19
CA ARG A 205 -7.29 11.13 -8.06
C ARG A 205 -8.38 11.82 -8.87
N LEU A 206 -9.15 12.71 -8.26
CA LEU A 206 -10.17 13.52 -8.96
C LEU A 206 -9.57 14.38 -10.06
N GLN A 207 -8.43 15.02 -9.79
CA GLN A 207 -7.72 15.84 -10.79
C GLN A 207 -7.19 15.02 -11.95
N LEU A 208 -6.88 13.75 -11.75
CA LEU A 208 -6.49 12.84 -12.84
C LEU A 208 -7.66 12.47 -13.75
N GLY A 209 -8.88 12.50 -13.24
CA GLY A 209 -10.08 12.14 -14.01
C GLY A 209 -10.12 10.67 -14.43
N ILE A 210 -9.42 9.79 -13.73
CA ILE A 210 -9.35 8.35 -14.03
C ILE A 210 -10.27 7.60 -13.06
N GLY A 211 -11.17 6.79 -13.61
CA GLY A 211 -12.08 5.94 -12.85
C GLY A 211 -13.36 6.66 -12.40
N GLN A 212 -14.03 6.11 -11.40
CA GLN A 212 -15.33 6.55 -10.91
C GLN A 212 -15.25 7.84 -10.09
N THR A 213 -15.09 8.98 -10.76
CA THR A 213 -14.87 10.28 -10.13
C THR A 213 -15.97 10.69 -9.14
N GLY A 214 -17.24 10.36 -9.41
CA GLY A 214 -18.35 10.63 -8.49
C GLY A 214 -18.22 9.92 -7.15
N HIS A 215 -17.80 8.66 -7.14
CA HIS A 215 -17.50 7.92 -5.93
C HIS A 215 -16.31 8.51 -5.18
N ILE A 216 -15.24 8.81 -5.89
CA ILE A 216 -14.03 9.39 -5.31
C ILE A 216 -14.36 10.73 -4.65
N ALA A 217 -15.21 11.58 -5.29
CA ALA A 217 -15.65 12.86 -4.75
C ALA A 217 -16.44 12.71 -3.44
N ALA A 218 -17.36 11.75 -3.38
CA ALA A 218 -18.14 11.50 -2.17
C ALA A 218 -17.24 11.02 -1.00
N VAL A 219 -16.28 10.15 -1.28
CA VAL A 219 -15.32 9.66 -0.28
C VAL A 219 -14.33 10.76 0.13
N TYR A 220 -13.92 11.62 -0.79
CA TYR A 220 -13.14 12.83 -0.50
C TYR A 220 -13.87 13.71 0.50
N ASP A 221 -15.12 14.07 0.25
CA ASP A 221 -15.92 14.91 1.14
C ASP A 221 -16.07 14.30 2.54
N LYS A 222 -16.20 12.96 2.63
CA LYS A 222 -16.19 12.25 3.91
C LYS A 222 -14.91 12.48 4.69
N TYR A 223 -13.75 12.33 4.06
CA TYR A 223 -12.46 12.47 4.75
C TYR A 223 -12.06 13.92 5.01
N VAL A 224 -12.49 14.89 4.20
CA VAL A 224 -12.37 16.31 4.53
C VAL A 224 -13.13 16.61 5.82
N LYS A 225 -14.40 16.21 5.93
CA LYS A 225 -15.20 16.40 7.14
C LYS A 225 -14.58 15.73 8.36
N LEU A 226 -14.01 14.52 8.19
CA LEU A 226 -13.34 13.82 9.26
C LEU A 226 -12.09 14.58 9.71
N ALA A 227 -11.22 15.00 8.80
CA ALA A 227 -9.99 15.74 9.11
C ALA A 227 -10.30 17.04 9.87
N GLN A 228 -11.30 17.80 9.41
CA GLN A 228 -11.75 19.03 10.07
C GLN A 228 -12.31 18.77 11.47
N SER A 229 -13.03 17.66 11.66
CA SER A 229 -13.55 17.27 12.99
C SER A 229 -12.46 16.80 13.96
N LEU A 230 -11.32 16.36 13.46
CA LEU A 230 -10.17 15.85 14.23
C LEU A 230 -9.01 16.86 14.31
N ARG A 231 -9.31 18.16 14.28
CA ARG A 231 -8.31 19.22 14.29
C ARG A 231 -7.27 19.07 15.41
N ASP A 232 -7.72 18.84 16.64
CA ASP A 232 -6.82 18.71 17.80
C ASP A 232 -5.86 17.54 17.62
N GLY A 233 -6.35 16.41 17.11
CA GLY A 233 -5.52 15.27 16.76
C GLY A 233 -4.53 15.59 15.63
N THR A 234 -4.92 16.39 14.64
CA THR A 234 -3.96 16.85 13.62
C THR A 234 -2.84 17.67 14.22
N VAL A 235 -3.15 18.56 15.17
CA VAL A 235 -2.13 19.36 15.88
C VAL A 235 -1.15 18.45 16.62
N ASP A 236 -1.65 17.40 17.27
CA ASP A 236 -0.81 16.44 18.02
C ASP A 236 0.12 15.62 17.11
N PHE A 237 -0.36 15.23 15.92
CA PHE A 237 0.42 14.39 14.98
C PHE A 237 1.31 15.20 14.04
N ALA A 238 0.90 16.39 13.61
CA ALA A 238 1.53 17.10 12.50
C ALA A 238 1.67 18.64 12.70
N GLY A 239 1.18 19.16 13.82
CA GLY A 239 1.30 20.57 14.15
C GLY A 239 0.18 21.47 13.59
N GLN A 240 0.21 22.73 14.01
CA GLN A 240 -0.84 23.73 13.77
C GLN A 240 -1.00 24.06 12.28
N ASP A 241 0.10 24.23 11.56
CA ASP A 241 0.09 24.63 10.14
C ASP A 241 -0.61 23.58 9.26
N ILE A 242 -0.42 22.30 9.59
CA ILE A 242 -1.10 21.20 8.89
C ILE A 242 -2.59 21.18 9.25
N ALA A 243 -2.93 21.41 10.52
CA ALA A 243 -4.33 21.50 10.93
C ALA A 243 -5.06 22.65 10.21
N ASP A 244 -4.42 23.82 10.07
CA ASP A 244 -4.95 24.96 9.32
C ASP A 244 -5.12 24.65 7.83
N ARG A 245 -4.20 23.86 7.25
CA ARG A 245 -4.32 23.37 5.86
C ARG A 245 -5.56 22.49 5.68
N TRP A 246 -5.80 21.57 6.59
CA TRP A 246 -6.96 20.65 6.48
C TRP A 246 -8.28 21.37 6.71
N ASP A 247 -8.33 22.38 7.58
CA ASP A 247 -9.50 23.24 7.75
C ASP A 247 -9.83 24.04 6.49
N GLY A 248 -8.84 24.38 5.67
CA GLY A 248 -8.98 25.08 4.41
C GLY A 248 -9.45 24.22 3.24
N LEU A 249 -9.63 22.91 3.39
CA LEU A 249 -10.12 22.05 2.31
C LEU A 249 -11.60 22.31 2.03
N GLU A 250 -11.92 22.51 0.76
CA GLU A 250 -13.28 22.72 0.28
C GLU A 250 -13.92 21.39 -0.12
N LEU A 251 -15.23 21.26 0.16
CA LEU A 251 -16.01 20.09 -0.26
C LEU A 251 -16.33 20.21 -1.75
N THR A 252 -16.41 19.05 -2.42
CA THR A 252 -16.88 19.00 -3.82
C THR A 252 -18.38 19.18 -3.93
N GLU A 253 -19.13 19.05 -2.81
CA GLU A 253 -20.59 19.07 -2.75
C GLU A 253 -21.23 18.08 -3.75
N SER A 254 -20.53 17.02 -4.05
CA SER A 254 -21.06 15.98 -4.93
C SER A 254 -22.32 15.40 -4.30
N GLU A 255 -23.45 15.42 -5.02
CA GLU A 255 -24.67 14.68 -4.67
C GLU A 255 -24.41 13.17 -4.79
N GLY A 256 -23.22 12.77 -4.35
CA GLY A 256 -22.63 11.50 -4.65
C GLY A 256 -23.35 10.37 -3.96
N HIS A 257 -23.37 9.33 -4.64
CA HIS A 257 -23.65 7.96 -4.28
C HIS A 257 -22.82 7.54 -3.06
N LEU A 258 -23.11 8.10 -1.89
CA LEU A 258 -22.58 7.58 -0.64
C LEU A 258 -23.10 6.17 -0.50
N SER A 259 -22.27 5.23 -0.77
CA SER A 259 -22.54 3.89 -0.37
C SER A 259 -22.57 3.82 1.15
N HIS A 260 -23.38 2.93 1.65
CA HIS A 260 -23.55 2.71 3.07
C HIS A 260 -22.37 1.93 3.70
N GLY A 261 -21.25 1.78 2.97
CA GLY A 261 -20.09 1.04 3.43
C GLY A 261 -20.35 -0.48 3.54
N VAL A 262 -19.53 -1.12 4.37
CA VAL A 262 -19.68 -2.58 4.65
C VAL A 262 -20.93 -2.87 5.48
N GLU A 263 -21.41 -1.88 6.24
CA GLU A 263 -22.64 -1.98 7.04
C GLU A 263 -23.84 -2.07 6.11
N GLY A 264 -24.44 -3.24 6.00
CA GLY A 264 -25.63 -3.49 5.16
C GLY A 264 -25.38 -4.42 3.98
N GLN A 265 -24.17 -4.96 3.84
CA GLN A 265 -23.92 -6.09 2.96
C GLN A 265 -24.44 -7.36 3.63
N ASP A 266 -25.40 -8.05 3.01
CA ASP A 266 -25.92 -9.33 3.51
C ASP A 266 -25.03 -10.52 3.08
N ASP A 267 -24.06 -10.30 2.22
CA ASP A 267 -23.15 -11.32 1.68
C ASP A 267 -21.80 -11.32 2.43
N ASP A 268 -21.53 -12.38 3.16
CA ASP A 268 -20.30 -12.57 3.93
C ASP A 268 -19.03 -12.46 3.06
N TYR A 269 -19.10 -12.90 1.81
CA TYR A 269 -17.98 -12.77 0.87
C TYR A 269 -17.70 -11.30 0.53
N GLN A 270 -18.74 -10.51 0.28
CA GLN A 270 -18.59 -9.08 0.01
C GLN A 270 -18.08 -8.34 1.24
N GLN A 271 -18.55 -8.67 2.43
CA GLN A 271 -18.03 -8.13 3.70
C GLN A 271 -16.52 -8.44 3.83
N TRP A 272 -16.13 -9.68 3.56
CA TRP A 272 -14.72 -10.07 3.60
C TRP A 272 -13.88 -9.33 2.55
N VAL A 273 -14.38 -9.21 1.30
CA VAL A 273 -13.71 -8.44 0.23
C VAL A 273 -13.52 -6.99 0.63
N ALA A 274 -14.52 -6.36 1.25
CA ALA A 274 -14.43 -4.98 1.72
C ALA A 274 -13.47 -4.85 2.91
N ALA A 275 -13.57 -5.74 3.90
CA ALA A 275 -12.73 -5.71 5.10
C ALA A 275 -11.24 -5.82 4.77
N TYR A 276 -10.89 -6.68 3.82
CA TYR A 276 -9.51 -6.83 3.35
C TYR A 276 -9.16 -5.97 2.12
N ARG A 277 -10.10 -5.13 1.66
CA ARG A 277 -9.89 -4.17 0.58
C ARG A 277 -9.46 -4.83 -0.74
N LEU A 278 -10.15 -5.90 -1.12
CA LEU A 278 -9.79 -6.75 -2.27
C LEU A 278 -10.64 -6.48 -3.52
N ALA A 279 -11.50 -5.48 -3.52
CA ALA A 279 -12.25 -5.09 -4.71
C ALA A 279 -11.34 -4.38 -5.73
N LEU A 280 -11.51 -4.67 -7.01
CA LEU A 280 -10.85 -3.96 -8.11
C LEU A 280 -11.57 -2.63 -8.38
N SER A 281 -11.52 -1.75 -7.41
CA SER A 281 -12.10 -0.42 -7.44
C SER A 281 -11.17 0.60 -6.80
N PRO A 282 -11.19 1.87 -7.25
CA PRO A 282 -10.37 2.94 -6.68
C PRO A 282 -10.71 3.27 -5.22
N ALA A 283 -11.99 3.21 -4.83
CA ALA A 283 -12.44 3.58 -3.51
C ALA A 283 -13.46 2.56 -2.99
N VAL A 284 -13.05 1.78 -2.00
CA VAL A 284 -13.90 0.70 -1.44
C VAL A 284 -15.05 1.25 -0.63
N GLU A 285 -14.85 2.36 0.09
CA GLU A 285 -15.88 3.01 0.90
C GLU A 285 -17.03 3.59 0.09
N GLY A 286 -16.82 3.76 -1.19
CA GLY A 286 -17.84 4.18 -2.13
C GLY A 286 -18.66 3.05 -2.72
N LEU A 287 -18.31 1.80 -2.44
CA LEU A 287 -18.98 0.64 -3.01
C LEU A 287 -20.20 0.29 -2.16
N GLY A 288 -21.40 0.65 -2.64
CA GLY A 288 -22.65 0.22 -2.04
C GLY A 288 -22.95 -1.25 -2.30
N THR A 289 -24.21 -1.61 -2.05
CA THR A 289 -24.76 -2.94 -2.40
C THR A 289 -24.87 -3.17 -3.91
N GLU A 290 -24.60 -2.15 -4.71
CA GLU A 290 -24.71 -2.21 -6.16
C GLU A 290 -23.51 -2.95 -6.75
N SER A 291 -23.74 -4.16 -7.22
CA SER A 291 -22.79 -5.07 -7.84
C SER A 291 -21.86 -4.45 -8.91
N PRO A 292 -22.30 -3.53 -9.80
CA PRO A 292 -21.43 -2.97 -10.84
C PRO A 292 -20.20 -2.22 -10.34
N HIS A 293 -20.21 -1.77 -9.08
CA HIS A 293 -19.13 -0.92 -8.54
C HIS A 293 -17.96 -1.71 -7.93
N TRP A 294 -18.17 -2.98 -7.57
CA TRP A 294 -17.19 -3.76 -6.81
C TRP A 294 -15.90 -4.05 -7.58
N ASP A 295 -16.00 -4.45 -8.82
CA ASP A 295 -14.83 -4.77 -9.64
C ASP A 295 -14.88 -4.01 -10.97
N SER A 296 -15.24 -2.74 -10.88
CA SER A 296 -15.51 -1.87 -12.01
C SER A 296 -14.26 -1.26 -12.65
N SER A 297 -13.09 -1.33 -11.99
CA SER A 297 -11.88 -0.74 -12.56
C SER A 297 -11.54 -1.36 -13.90
N MET A 298 -11.41 -0.50 -14.92
CA MET A 298 -11.12 -0.88 -16.30
C MET A 298 -10.45 0.28 -17.05
N ILE A 299 -10.02 0.01 -18.27
CA ILE A 299 -9.55 1.03 -19.19
C ILE A 299 -10.79 1.62 -19.89
N GLU A 300 -11.10 2.88 -19.59
CA GLU A 300 -12.32 3.54 -20.07
C GLU A 300 -12.14 4.21 -21.45
N ILE A 301 -10.92 4.60 -21.81
CA ILE A 301 -10.63 5.38 -23.01
C ILE A 301 -9.48 4.77 -23.79
N LEU A 302 -9.70 4.48 -25.07
CA LEU A 302 -8.66 4.10 -26.02
C LEU A 302 -8.73 5.02 -27.23
N PHE A 303 -7.60 5.60 -27.62
CA PHE A 303 -7.50 6.46 -28.78
C PHE A 303 -6.93 5.72 -30.00
N GLY A 304 -7.41 6.03 -31.19
CA GLY A 304 -6.81 5.64 -32.46
C GLY A 304 -7.32 4.35 -33.08
N SER A 305 -8.36 3.72 -32.53
CA SER A 305 -9.02 2.61 -33.23
C SER A 305 -10.16 3.14 -34.09
N SER A 306 -10.24 2.73 -35.36
CA SER A 306 -11.44 2.93 -36.14
C SER A 306 -12.58 2.05 -35.61
N ILE A 307 -13.83 2.53 -35.69
CA ILE A 307 -15.03 1.85 -35.16
C ILE A 307 -15.22 0.44 -35.80
N ASP A 308 -14.55 0.17 -36.91
CA ASP A 308 -14.66 -1.08 -37.69
C ASP A 308 -13.55 -2.11 -37.35
N GLU A 309 -12.64 -1.82 -36.42
CA GLU A 309 -11.58 -2.75 -36.00
C GLU A 309 -11.97 -3.53 -34.74
N VAL A 310 -11.49 -4.76 -34.68
CA VAL A 310 -11.56 -5.60 -33.48
C VAL A 310 -10.97 -4.83 -32.28
N SER A 311 -11.61 -4.93 -31.13
CA SER A 311 -11.15 -4.29 -29.91
C SER A 311 -9.65 -4.52 -29.67
N PRO A 312 -8.90 -3.50 -29.24
CA PRO A 312 -7.47 -3.64 -28.99
C PRO A 312 -7.17 -4.78 -28.02
N PRO A 313 -6.09 -5.55 -28.22
CA PRO A 313 -5.74 -6.72 -27.38
C PRO A 313 -5.73 -6.43 -25.90
N ILE A 314 -5.31 -5.23 -25.51
CA ILE A 314 -5.24 -4.80 -24.09
C ILE A 314 -6.56 -4.99 -23.34
N LEU A 315 -7.72 -4.82 -23.98
CA LEU A 315 -9.01 -4.99 -23.33
C LEU A 315 -9.25 -6.46 -22.97
N ALA A 316 -8.95 -7.38 -23.89
CA ALA A 316 -9.05 -8.81 -23.63
C ALA A 316 -8.05 -9.27 -22.55
N GLU A 317 -6.82 -8.76 -22.61
CA GLU A 317 -5.76 -9.05 -21.64
C GLU A 317 -6.14 -8.58 -20.22
N MET A 318 -6.68 -7.36 -20.09
CA MET A 318 -7.17 -6.85 -18.80
C MET A 318 -8.35 -7.66 -18.25
N ASN A 319 -9.25 -8.14 -19.12
CA ASN A 319 -10.34 -9.03 -18.70
C ASN A 319 -9.81 -10.38 -18.18
N VAL A 320 -8.78 -10.94 -18.81
CA VAL A 320 -8.12 -12.16 -18.31
C VAL A 320 -7.48 -11.91 -16.95
N LEU A 321 -6.72 -10.81 -16.77
CA LEU A 321 -6.13 -10.46 -15.48
C LEU A 321 -7.19 -10.34 -14.38
N LYS A 322 -8.31 -9.65 -14.68
CA LYS A 322 -9.45 -9.51 -13.78
C LYS A 322 -10.02 -10.87 -13.40
N SER A 323 -10.32 -11.73 -14.38
CA SER A 323 -10.89 -13.06 -14.14
C SER A 323 -9.98 -13.92 -13.28
N ASP A 324 -8.68 -13.95 -13.56
CA ASP A 324 -7.69 -14.72 -12.80
C ASP A 324 -7.56 -14.19 -11.36
N PHE A 325 -7.62 -12.86 -11.17
CA PHE A 325 -7.62 -12.26 -9.84
C PHE A 325 -8.88 -12.64 -9.05
N LEU A 326 -10.06 -12.56 -9.67
CA LEU A 326 -11.32 -12.93 -9.02
C LEU A 326 -11.33 -14.40 -8.59
N VAL A 327 -10.82 -15.30 -9.42
CA VAL A 327 -10.65 -16.73 -9.06
C VAL A 327 -9.71 -16.88 -7.86
N SER A 328 -8.57 -16.17 -7.87
CA SER A 328 -7.62 -16.20 -6.76
C SER A 328 -8.26 -15.72 -5.45
N ARG A 329 -9.05 -14.65 -5.53
CA ARG A 329 -9.77 -14.06 -4.39
C ARG A 329 -10.84 -15.03 -3.83
N HIS A 330 -11.61 -15.69 -4.68
CA HIS A 330 -12.59 -16.69 -4.26
C HIS A 330 -11.92 -17.90 -3.58
N LEU A 331 -10.83 -18.41 -4.14
CA LEU A 331 -10.07 -19.49 -3.51
C LEU A 331 -9.53 -19.09 -2.14
N ALA A 332 -9.09 -17.85 -1.99
CA ALA A 332 -8.62 -17.34 -0.70
C ALA A 332 -9.76 -17.25 0.32
N TYR A 333 -10.92 -16.74 -0.09
CA TYR A 333 -12.10 -16.68 0.77
C TYR A 333 -12.54 -18.06 1.25
N ASP A 334 -12.69 -19.01 0.32
CA ASP A 334 -13.06 -20.39 0.66
C ASP A 334 -12.08 -21.05 1.64
N GLY A 335 -10.78 -20.81 1.44
CA GLY A 335 -9.77 -21.30 2.37
C GLY A 335 -9.82 -20.60 3.72
N TYR A 336 -10.02 -19.27 3.72
CA TYR A 336 -10.12 -18.44 4.91
C TYR A 336 -11.30 -18.84 5.80
N VAL A 337 -12.50 -18.95 5.24
CA VAL A 337 -13.71 -19.33 5.99
C VAL A 337 -13.55 -20.69 6.64
N GLN A 338 -13.08 -21.69 5.90
CA GLN A 338 -12.87 -23.03 6.42
C GLN A 338 -11.81 -23.08 7.54
N VAL A 339 -10.76 -22.25 7.46
CA VAL A 339 -9.76 -22.14 8.54
C VAL A 339 -10.32 -21.42 9.76
N ALA A 340 -11.15 -20.38 9.55
CA ALA A 340 -11.79 -19.62 10.63
C ALA A 340 -12.82 -20.44 11.42
N GLU A 341 -13.50 -21.38 10.76
CA GLU A 341 -14.44 -22.30 11.41
C GLU A 341 -13.76 -23.34 12.32
N GLY A 342 -12.45 -23.49 12.18
CA GLY A 342 -11.60 -24.31 13.03
C GLY A 342 -10.74 -25.31 12.24
N PRO A 343 -9.53 -25.62 12.72
CA PRO A 343 -8.58 -26.49 12.02
C PRO A 343 -9.07 -27.94 11.90
N GLU A 344 -10.08 -28.33 12.67
CA GLU A 344 -10.63 -29.70 12.70
C GLU A 344 -11.86 -29.88 11.79
N GLN A 345 -12.40 -28.79 11.23
CA GLN A 345 -13.58 -28.89 10.36
C GLN A 345 -13.16 -29.46 9.01
N LYS A 346 -13.72 -30.60 8.68
CA LYS A 346 -13.46 -31.31 7.44
C LYS A 346 -14.52 -30.94 6.41
N ASP A 347 -14.05 -30.50 5.26
CA ASP A 347 -14.88 -30.47 4.06
C ASP A 347 -15.29 -31.92 3.72
N ASP A 348 -16.50 -32.16 3.24
CA ASP A 348 -17.02 -33.49 2.89
C ASP A 348 -16.12 -34.23 1.87
N ASP A 349 -15.31 -33.49 1.11
CA ASP A 349 -14.38 -34.02 0.09
C ASP A 349 -12.89 -33.89 0.49
N SER A 350 -12.57 -33.79 1.79
CA SER A 350 -11.20 -33.54 2.24
C SER A 350 -10.27 -34.76 2.23
N GLY A 351 -10.78 -35.95 2.05
CA GLY A 351 -9.98 -37.20 2.05
C GLY A 351 -9.45 -37.63 3.42
N TYR A 352 -8.57 -38.65 3.43
CA TYR A 352 -7.90 -39.12 4.63
C TYR A 352 -6.41 -38.86 4.57
N TYR A 353 -5.84 -38.34 5.68
CA TYR A 353 -4.43 -38.01 5.78
C TYR A 353 -3.75 -38.88 6.85
N VAL A 354 -2.44 -39.08 6.68
CA VAL A 354 -1.62 -39.80 7.65
C VAL A 354 -1.23 -38.83 8.77
N GLU A 355 -1.43 -39.22 10.02
CA GLU A 355 -0.97 -38.48 11.18
C GLU A 355 0.57 -38.39 11.21
N THR A 356 1.11 -37.17 11.31
CA THR A 356 2.56 -36.92 11.27
C THR A 356 3.15 -36.56 12.63
N LEU A 357 2.32 -36.43 13.68
CA LEU A 357 2.69 -36.16 15.07
C LEU A 357 3.56 -34.90 15.25
N ASP A 358 3.46 -33.96 14.34
CA ASP A 358 4.27 -32.73 14.32
C ASP A 358 3.42 -31.44 14.24
N TYR A 359 2.14 -31.55 14.56
CA TYR A 359 1.17 -30.46 14.49
C TYR A 359 1.04 -29.82 13.09
N SER A 360 1.41 -30.56 12.04
CA SER A 360 1.16 -30.14 10.66
C SER A 360 -0.33 -30.24 10.33
N LEU A 361 -0.81 -29.26 9.57
CA LEU A 361 -2.19 -29.13 9.17
C LEU A 361 -2.33 -29.51 7.69
N TYR A 362 -3.25 -30.43 7.43
CA TYR A 362 -3.54 -30.94 6.08
C TYR A 362 -5.03 -30.73 5.80
N GLY A 363 -5.34 -30.49 4.54
CA GLY A 363 -6.73 -30.32 4.09
C GLY A 363 -6.84 -29.42 2.87
N THR A 364 -8.01 -29.44 2.25
CA THR A 364 -8.31 -28.64 1.06
C THR A 364 -8.24 -27.15 1.35
N GLN A 365 -8.62 -26.69 2.56
CA GLN A 365 -8.59 -25.31 2.98
C GLN A 365 -7.17 -24.69 2.90
N TYR A 366 -6.15 -25.39 3.39
CA TYR A 366 -4.76 -24.91 3.32
C TYR A 366 -4.24 -24.93 1.87
N SER A 367 -4.62 -25.94 1.09
CA SER A 367 -4.30 -26.01 -0.33
C SER A 367 -4.95 -24.88 -1.12
N LYS A 368 -6.20 -24.50 -0.81
CA LYS A 368 -6.88 -23.36 -1.41
C LYS A 368 -6.10 -22.06 -1.15
N LEU A 369 -5.64 -21.82 0.09
CA LEU A 369 -4.82 -20.65 0.43
C LEU A 369 -3.50 -20.62 -0.35
N PHE A 370 -2.76 -21.74 -0.41
CA PHE A 370 -1.54 -21.83 -1.20
C PHE A 370 -1.78 -21.60 -2.70
N LEU A 371 -2.87 -22.14 -3.24
CA LEU A 371 -3.23 -21.96 -4.65
C LEU A 371 -3.65 -20.52 -4.93
N ALA A 372 -4.44 -19.91 -4.04
CA ALA A 372 -4.84 -18.52 -4.14
C ALA A 372 -3.62 -17.58 -4.18
N GLN A 373 -2.68 -17.78 -3.26
CA GLN A 373 -1.45 -16.99 -3.22
C GLN A 373 -0.62 -17.12 -4.51
N ARG A 374 -0.44 -18.35 -5.00
CA ARG A 374 0.30 -18.59 -6.25
C ARG A 374 -0.40 -17.95 -7.43
N SER A 375 -1.71 -18.15 -7.55
CA SER A 375 -2.52 -17.58 -8.62
C SER A 375 -2.48 -16.05 -8.60
N ALA A 376 -2.59 -15.41 -7.43
CA ALA A 376 -2.46 -13.97 -7.29
C ALA A 376 -1.08 -13.46 -7.79
N LEU A 377 0.01 -14.13 -7.39
CA LEU A 377 1.35 -13.77 -7.82
C LEU A 377 1.62 -14.09 -9.31
N ASP A 378 0.91 -15.05 -9.90
CA ASP A 378 0.95 -15.30 -11.35
C ASP A 378 0.22 -14.19 -12.13
N VAL A 379 -0.90 -13.66 -11.61
CA VAL A 379 -1.56 -12.46 -12.16
C VAL A 379 -0.61 -11.26 -12.12
N LEU A 380 0.18 -11.13 -11.07
CA LEU A 380 1.17 -10.07 -10.95
C LEU A 380 2.24 -10.17 -12.06
N ASP A 381 2.77 -11.35 -12.36
CA ASP A 381 3.71 -11.52 -13.48
C ASP A 381 3.02 -11.24 -14.83
N LYS A 382 1.77 -11.67 -15.03
CA LYS A 382 0.97 -11.36 -16.23
C LYS A 382 0.73 -9.85 -16.40
N THR A 383 0.61 -9.08 -15.31
CA THR A 383 0.52 -7.60 -15.37
C THR A 383 1.72 -6.99 -16.12
N ALA A 384 2.92 -7.52 -15.88
CA ALA A 384 4.12 -7.09 -16.61
C ALA A 384 4.13 -7.57 -18.08
N VAL A 385 3.56 -8.75 -18.38
CA VAL A 385 3.43 -9.24 -19.75
C VAL A 385 2.50 -8.32 -20.54
N VAL A 386 1.35 -7.98 -19.98
CA VAL A 386 0.37 -7.04 -20.62
C VAL A 386 1.03 -5.68 -20.90
N ALA A 387 1.78 -5.14 -19.93
CA ALA A 387 2.52 -3.89 -20.15
C ALA A 387 3.58 -4.05 -21.26
N ASN A 388 4.29 -5.17 -21.33
CA ASN A 388 5.28 -5.44 -22.37
C ASN A 388 4.65 -5.45 -23.77
N GLU A 389 3.51 -6.08 -23.92
CA GLU A 389 2.80 -6.20 -25.21
C GLU A 389 2.17 -4.87 -25.62
N HIS A 390 1.45 -4.21 -24.69
CA HIS A 390 0.77 -2.94 -24.98
C HIS A 390 1.75 -1.80 -25.33
N PHE A 391 2.86 -1.68 -24.61
CA PHE A 391 3.87 -0.64 -24.86
C PHE A 391 4.96 -1.06 -25.85
N HIS A 392 4.84 -2.23 -26.48
CA HIS A 392 5.77 -2.77 -27.48
C HIS A 392 7.23 -2.77 -27.04
N LEU A 393 7.49 -3.20 -25.79
CA LEU A 393 8.86 -3.16 -25.22
C LEU A 393 9.76 -4.28 -25.73
N GLY A 394 9.21 -5.31 -26.38
CA GLY A 394 9.92 -6.31 -27.16
C GLY A 394 10.59 -7.43 -26.35
N ASP A 395 10.27 -7.57 -25.07
CA ASP A 395 10.74 -8.72 -24.29
C ASP A 395 9.95 -9.97 -24.70
N ARG A 396 10.58 -11.14 -24.59
CA ARG A 396 9.87 -12.41 -24.78
C ARG A 396 8.92 -12.64 -23.60
N PRO A 397 7.62 -12.92 -23.81
CA PRO A 397 6.65 -13.05 -22.72
C PRO A 397 7.09 -14.05 -21.63
N GLU A 398 7.73 -15.17 -22.02
CA GLU A 398 8.19 -16.21 -21.10
C GLU A 398 9.37 -15.76 -20.21
N ALA A 399 10.05 -14.66 -20.57
CA ALA A 399 11.15 -14.09 -19.82
C ALA A 399 10.73 -12.93 -18.93
N VAL A 400 9.49 -12.44 -19.09
CA VAL A 400 8.95 -11.33 -18.31
C VAL A 400 8.63 -11.81 -16.90
N VAL A 401 9.20 -11.13 -15.91
CA VAL A 401 8.94 -11.35 -14.49
C VAL A 401 8.71 -10.00 -13.84
N PHE A 402 7.59 -9.82 -13.14
CA PHE A 402 7.17 -8.55 -12.55
C PHE A 402 8.29 -7.79 -11.84
N ARG A 403 9.05 -8.46 -10.98
CA ARG A 403 10.10 -7.87 -10.16
C ARG A 403 11.27 -7.26 -10.94
N ARG A 404 11.46 -7.59 -12.21
CA ARG A 404 12.61 -7.16 -13.03
C ARG A 404 12.21 -6.39 -14.27
N PHE A 405 10.94 -6.37 -14.58
CA PHE A 405 10.44 -5.86 -15.85
C PHE A 405 10.48 -4.34 -15.96
N TRP A 406 10.14 -3.63 -14.90
CA TRP A 406 9.86 -2.19 -14.91
C TRP A 406 11.09 -1.31 -15.09
N ASN A 407 12.26 -1.83 -14.80
CA ASN A 407 13.51 -1.09 -14.83
C ASN A 407 14.46 -1.64 -15.92
N ASP A 408 15.32 -0.76 -16.42
CA ASP A 408 16.47 -1.13 -17.23
C ASP A 408 17.62 -1.68 -16.36
N LYS A 409 18.75 -1.97 -17.00
CA LYS A 409 19.94 -2.52 -16.33
C LYS A 409 20.61 -1.54 -15.37
N ASP A 410 20.38 -0.24 -15.57
CA ASP A 410 20.96 0.83 -14.75
C ASP A 410 20.03 1.21 -13.59
N GLY A 411 18.88 0.56 -13.48
CA GLY A 411 17.89 0.75 -12.42
C GLY A 411 16.88 1.88 -12.68
N ALA A 412 17.02 2.61 -13.78
CA ALA A 412 16.03 3.60 -14.20
C ALA A 412 14.75 2.92 -14.71
N ILE A 413 13.62 3.61 -14.65
CA ILE A 413 12.39 3.12 -15.27
C ILE A 413 12.59 3.04 -16.79
N ARG A 414 12.13 1.97 -17.41
CA ARG A 414 12.23 1.79 -18.87
C ARG A 414 11.63 2.98 -19.62
N SER A 415 12.40 3.56 -20.52
CA SER A 415 12.05 4.78 -21.25
C SER A 415 10.73 4.65 -22.03
N GLY A 416 10.39 3.45 -22.52
CA GLY A 416 9.12 3.18 -23.16
C GLY A 416 7.89 3.38 -22.27
N LEU A 417 8.04 3.36 -20.93
CA LEU A 417 6.94 3.54 -19.97
C LEU A 417 6.78 4.99 -19.48
N ILE A 418 7.77 5.84 -19.67
CA ILE A 418 7.81 7.23 -19.18
C ILE A 418 8.07 8.25 -20.28
N SER A 419 7.88 7.89 -21.55
CA SER A 419 8.22 8.76 -22.69
C SER A 419 7.33 10.01 -22.82
N LYS A 420 6.20 10.06 -22.09
CA LYS A 420 5.29 11.20 -22.07
C LYS A 420 5.43 11.97 -20.75
N PRO A 421 5.87 13.25 -20.78
CA PRO A 421 5.97 14.07 -19.57
C PRO A 421 4.62 14.17 -18.82
N GLY A 422 4.66 14.19 -17.49
CA GLY A 422 3.48 14.27 -16.64
C GLY A 422 2.66 12.96 -16.54
N ARG A 423 3.22 11.81 -17.00
CA ARG A 423 2.49 10.53 -17.07
C ARG A 423 3.31 9.32 -16.58
N GLY A 424 4.34 9.55 -15.83
CA GLY A 424 5.27 8.51 -15.36
C GLY A 424 4.94 7.93 -13.97
N LEU A 425 4.04 8.55 -13.20
CA LEU A 425 3.77 8.12 -11.80
C LEU A 425 3.26 6.68 -11.71
N ALA A 426 2.42 6.23 -12.62
CA ALA A 426 1.93 4.85 -12.61
C ALA A 426 3.06 3.84 -12.94
N ALA A 427 3.99 4.20 -13.82
CA ALA A 427 5.19 3.40 -14.10
C ALA A 427 6.13 3.37 -12.88
N LEU A 428 6.29 4.50 -12.18
CA LEU A 428 7.02 4.58 -10.91
C LEU A 428 6.36 3.68 -9.85
N ALA A 429 5.04 3.73 -9.70
CA ALA A 429 4.31 2.90 -8.75
C ALA A 429 4.58 1.41 -8.96
N LEU A 430 4.48 0.93 -10.20
CA LEU A 430 4.76 -0.47 -10.56
C LEU A 430 6.24 -0.85 -10.33
N SER A 431 7.15 0.06 -10.66
CA SER A 431 8.59 -0.11 -10.44
C SER A 431 8.93 -0.20 -8.95
N GLU A 432 8.39 0.70 -8.12
CA GLU A 432 8.62 0.71 -6.67
C GLU A 432 7.94 -0.46 -5.96
N LEU A 433 6.74 -0.87 -6.40
CA LEU A 433 6.08 -2.07 -5.92
C LEU A 433 6.94 -3.32 -6.19
N ALA A 434 7.45 -3.45 -7.42
CA ALA A 434 8.35 -4.53 -7.79
C ALA A 434 9.63 -4.56 -6.94
N PHE A 435 10.13 -3.39 -6.58
CA PHE A 435 11.31 -3.25 -5.73
C PHE A 435 11.04 -3.69 -4.28
N ASP A 436 9.87 -3.34 -3.73
CA ASP A 436 9.45 -3.76 -2.38
C ASP A 436 9.11 -5.26 -2.27
N MET A 437 8.96 -5.95 -3.40
CA MET A 437 8.86 -7.43 -3.43
C MET A 437 10.23 -8.13 -3.42
N THR A 438 11.33 -7.41 -3.46
CA THR A 438 12.67 -7.99 -3.32
C THR A 438 12.96 -8.40 -1.88
N LYS A 439 14.07 -9.14 -1.67
CA LYS A 439 14.40 -9.76 -0.37
C LYS A 439 14.39 -8.79 0.82
N GLU A 440 14.64 -7.52 0.59
CA GLU A 440 14.74 -6.51 1.65
C GLU A 440 13.53 -5.58 1.70
N GLY A 441 12.54 -5.78 0.83
CA GLY A 441 11.32 -4.98 0.79
C GLY A 441 10.25 -5.46 1.77
N MET A 442 9.19 -4.67 1.90
CA MET A 442 8.10 -4.94 2.83
C MET A 442 7.26 -6.18 2.45
N TYR A 443 7.31 -6.62 1.19
CA TYR A 443 6.57 -7.79 0.66
C TYR A 443 7.46 -9.00 0.38
N ALA A 444 8.66 -9.04 0.95
CA ALA A 444 9.62 -10.12 0.72
C ALA A 444 9.12 -11.51 1.17
N SER A 445 8.31 -11.59 2.23
CA SER A 445 7.75 -12.83 2.77
C SER A 445 6.80 -13.51 1.77
N SER A 446 5.90 -12.78 1.14
CA SER A 446 4.96 -13.31 0.14
C SER A 446 5.70 -13.96 -1.05
N GLN A 447 6.78 -13.32 -1.51
CA GLN A 447 7.59 -13.86 -2.59
C GLN A 447 8.41 -15.09 -2.16
N ALA A 448 8.92 -15.10 -0.94
CA ALA A 448 9.66 -16.24 -0.41
C ALA A 448 8.76 -17.47 -0.30
N LEU A 449 7.52 -17.28 0.14
CA LEU A 449 6.52 -18.33 0.26
C LEU A 449 6.09 -18.89 -1.12
N ARG A 450 5.90 -18.02 -2.13
CA ARG A 450 5.67 -18.46 -3.52
C ARG A 450 6.77 -19.40 -4.01
N ASN A 451 8.03 -18.97 -3.86
CA ASN A 451 9.18 -19.74 -4.32
C ASN A 451 9.29 -21.08 -3.57
N ALA A 452 9.04 -21.07 -2.27
CA ALA A 452 9.01 -22.26 -1.45
C ALA A 452 7.90 -23.22 -1.91
N GLY A 453 6.69 -22.74 -2.08
CA GLY A 453 5.55 -23.53 -2.51
C GLY A 453 5.62 -24.06 -3.96
N THR A 454 6.43 -23.48 -4.83
CA THR A 454 6.61 -23.93 -6.21
C THR A 454 7.71 -25.00 -6.33
N HIS A 455 8.80 -24.86 -5.56
CA HIS A 455 9.99 -25.70 -5.70
C HIS A 455 10.26 -26.58 -4.47
N ARG A 456 9.51 -26.42 -3.40
CA ARG A 456 9.63 -27.18 -2.16
C ARG A 456 8.25 -27.56 -1.65
N ILE A 457 8.19 -28.56 -0.79
CA ILE A 457 6.97 -28.89 -0.06
C ILE A 457 6.90 -27.95 1.15
N VAL A 458 5.84 -27.13 1.19
CA VAL A 458 5.49 -26.29 2.33
C VAL A 458 4.19 -26.81 2.91
N HIS A 459 4.10 -26.89 4.23
CA HIS A 459 2.87 -27.28 4.91
C HIS A 459 2.54 -26.30 6.03
N ALA A 460 1.26 -26.10 6.24
CA ALA A 460 0.75 -25.31 7.34
C ALA A 460 0.98 -26.04 8.68
N ALA A 461 1.21 -25.32 9.75
CA ALA A 461 1.39 -25.86 11.09
C ALA A 461 0.62 -25.04 12.12
N LEU A 462 0.16 -25.72 13.18
CA LEU A 462 -0.57 -25.10 14.29
C LEU A 462 0.39 -24.41 15.27
N LEU A 463 1.61 -24.94 15.40
CA LEU A 463 2.60 -24.44 16.34
C LEU A 463 3.90 -24.06 15.63
N GLU A 464 4.49 -22.94 16.02
CA GLU A 464 5.86 -22.60 15.68
C GLU A 464 6.81 -23.55 16.43
N THR A 465 7.52 -24.39 15.71
CA THR A 465 8.56 -25.23 16.32
C THR A 465 9.86 -24.43 16.43
N THR A 466 10.11 -23.83 17.57
CA THR A 466 11.42 -23.32 17.96
C THR A 466 12.37 -24.51 18.18
N GLY A 467 13.34 -24.69 17.29
CA GLY A 467 14.46 -25.62 17.52
C GLY A 467 14.49 -26.90 16.71
N ALA A 468 13.76 -27.01 15.61
CA ALA A 468 13.92 -28.17 14.72
C ALA A 468 15.26 -28.10 13.98
N THR A 469 16.07 -29.14 14.15
CA THR A 469 17.17 -29.50 13.24
C THR A 469 16.77 -29.28 11.78
N VAL A 470 17.70 -28.72 11.00
CA VAL A 470 17.58 -28.42 9.57
C VAL A 470 16.89 -29.58 8.82
N ASP A 471 15.58 -29.59 8.83
CA ASP A 471 14.78 -30.44 7.97
C ASP A 471 14.50 -29.66 6.68
N THR A 472 14.63 -30.31 5.54
CA THR A 472 14.37 -29.75 4.20
C THR A 472 12.91 -29.35 3.97
N ARG A 473 12.05 -29.47 4.97
CA ARG A 473 10.63 -29.12 4.95
C ARG A 473 10.44 -27.69 5.43
N SER A 474 9.89 -26.87 4.56
CA SER A 474 9.43 -25.53 4.95
C SER A 474 8.10 -25.65 5.67
N ARG A 475 8.00 -25.06 6.85
CA ARG A 475 6.76 -24.92 7.62
C ARG A 475 6.36 -23.46 7.68
N ILE A 476 5.07 -23.22 7.70
CA ILE A 476 4.48 -21.89 7.91
C ILE A 476 3.37 -22.01 8.95
N HIS A 477 3.31 -21.08 9.89
CA HIS A 477 2.16 -21.00 10.78
C HIS A 477 0.90 -20.69 9.96
N PHE A 478 -0.23 -21.31 10.29
CA PHE A 478 -1.43 -21.17 9.46
C PHE A 478 -1.96 -19.73 9.40
N ILE A 479 -1.82 -18.94 10.46
CA ILE A 479 -2.16 -17.50 10.47
C ILE A 479 -1.26 -16.75 9.48
N GLU A 480 0.06 -17.01 9.51
CA GLU A 480 1.00 -16.39 8.57
C GLU A 480 0.67 -16.77 7.11
N LEU A 481 0.17 -17.99 6.86
CA LEU A 481 -0.31 -18.38 5.53
C LEU A 481 -1.52 -17.56 5.10
N VAL A 482 -2.48 -17.34 6.00
CA VAL A 482 -3.66 -16.50 5.73
C VAL A 482 -3.21 -15.07 5.42
N ASP A 483 -2.42 -14.47 6.30
CA ASP A 483 -1.96 -13.08 6.16
C ASP A 483 -1.16 -12.87 4.87
N SER A 484 -0.25 -13.79 4.55
CA SER A 484 0.55 -13.69 3.32
C SER A 484 -0.28 -13.92 2.05
N THR A 485 -1.36 -14.69 2.13
CA THR A 485 -2.30 -14.88 1.02
C THR A 485 -3.10 -13.60 0.76
N ILE A 486 -3.63 -12.99 1.83
CA ILE A 486 -4.33 -11.69 1.75
C ILE A 486 -3.39 -10.61 1.23
N GLN A 487 -2.17 -10.52 1.76
CA GLN A 487 -1.16 -9.57 1.30
C GLN A 487 -0.83 -9.76 -0.19
N ALA A 488 -0.71 -11.00 -0.68
CA ALA A 488 -0.47 -11.26 -2.09
C ALA A 488 -1.63 -10.76 -2.97
N LEU A 489 -2.88 -10.92 -2.53
CA LEU A 489 -4.05 -10.38 -3.22
C LEU A 489 -4.06 -8.84 -3.20
N GLN A 490 -3.75 -8.20 -2.08
CA GLN A 490 -3.69 -6.74 -1.97
C GLN A 490 -2.61 -6.14 -2.89
N VAL A 491 -1.42 -6.74 -2.94
CA VAL A 491 -0.33 -6.34 -3.83
C VAL A 491 -0.74 -6.50 -5.30
N THR A 492 -1.38 -7.62 -5.64
CA THR A 492 -1.83 -7.89 -7.02
C THR A 492 -2.96 -6.94 -7.42
N ARG A 493 -3.92 -6.66 -6.54
CA ARG A 493 -4.94 -5.62 -6.74
C ARG A 493 -4.30 -4.27 -7.05
N SER A 494 -3.33 -3.86 -6.24
CA SER A 494 -2.64 -2.60 -6.42
C SER A 494 -1.92 -2.53 -7.76
N ALA A 495 -1.21 -3.59 -8.15
CA ALA A 495 -0.55 -3.66 -9.46
C ALA A 495 -1.54 -3.57 -10.63
N TYR A 496 -2.70 -4.23 -10.53
CA TYR A 496 -3.76 -4.13 -11.53
C TYR A 496 -4.26 -2.68 -11.67
N LEU A 497 -4.54 -1.99 -10.55
CA LEU A 497 -5.00 -0.61 -10.54
C LEU A 497 -3.93 0.34 -11.11
N TYR A 498 -2.67 0.13 -10.82
CA TYR A 498 -1.57 0.92 -11.39
C TYR A 498 -1.39 0.66 -12.89
N LEU A 499 -1.64 -0.57 -13.36
CA LEU A 499 -1.62 -0.85 -14.79
C LEU A 499 -2.76 -0.13 -15.50
N VAL A 500 -3.98 -0.11 -14.93
CA VAL A 500 -5.10 0.68 -15.46
C VAL A 500 -4.71 2.15 -15.58
N ASP A 501 -4.12 2.73 -14.52
CA ASP A 501 -3.67 4.12 -14.55
C ASP A 501 -2.56 4.36 -15.58
N LEU A 502 -1.63 3.43 -15.72
CA LEU A 502 -0.55 3.53 -16.70
C LEU A 502 -1.10 3.60 -18.12
N VAL A 503 -2.00 2.70 -18.47
CA VAL A 503 -2.64 2.67 -19.81
C VAL A 503 -3.52 3.90 -20.01
N ALA A 504 -4.35 4.25 -19.03
CA ALA A 504 -5.22 5.43 -19.09
C ALA A 504 -4.41 6.72 -19.28
N SER A 505 -3.33 6.90 -18.53
CA SER A 505 -2.48 8.09 -18.65
C SER A 505 -1.80 8.22 -20.02
N TRP A 506 -1.52 7.10 -20.69
CA TRP A 506 -1.01 7.11 -22.06
C TRP A 506 -2.07 7.52 -23.09
N ASN A 507 -3.32 7.21 -22.84
CA ASN A 507 -4.44 7.43 -23.72
C ASN A 507 -5.13 8.80 -23.53
N MET A 508 -4.77 9.57 -22.49
CA MET A 508 -5.34 10.90 -22.28
C MET A 508 -5.06 11.84 -23.45
N PRO A 509 -6.08 12.62 -23.92
CA PRO A 509 -5.90 13.54 -25.04
C PRO A 509 -4.84 14.59 -24.71
N GLN A 510 -3.89 14.78 -25.62
CA GLN A 510 -3.13 16.00 -25.71
C GLN A 510 -3.87 16.90 -26.71
N ASP A 511 -4.66 17.87 -26.25
CA ASP A 511 -5.22 19.00 -27.00
C ASP A 511 -5.77 18.76 -28.41
N HIS A 512 -6.04 17.52 -28.79
CA HIS A 512 -6.67 17.22 -30.09
C HIS A 512 -8.12 16.79 -29.86
N PRO A 513 -9.09 17.48 -30.47
CA PRO A 513 -10.46 16.99 -30.57
C PRO A 513 -10.50 15.81 -31.55
N GLY A 514 -9.98 14.68 -31.14
CA GLY A 514 -10.10 13.41 -31.86
C GLY A 514 -11.42 12.72 -31.52
N GLU A 515 -11.89 11.87 -32.41
CA GLU A 515 -13.06 11.03 -32.15
C GLU A 515 -12.76 10.13 -30.93
N HIS A 516 -13.62 10.23 -29.93
CA HIS A 516 -13.54 9.40 -28.72
C HIS A 516 -14.34 8.12 -28.95
N ALA A 517 -13.73 6.97 -28.78
CA ALA A 517 -14.47 5.72 -28.68
C ALA A 517 -14.78 5.47 -27.19
N THR A 518 -16.05 5.40 -26.85
CA THR A 518 -16.49 4.97 -25.54
C THR A 518 -16.43 3.44 -25.50
N VAL A 519 -15.78 2.88 -24.48
CA VAL A 519 -15.78 1.44 -24.26
C VAL A 519 -17.08 1.07 -23.55
N GLU A 520 -17.93 0.28 -24.21
CA GLU A 520 -19.12 -0.27 -23.58
C GLU A 520 -18.73 -1.42 -22.65
N THR A 521 -19.30 -1.41 -21.46
CA THR A 521 -19.12 -2.46 -20.47
C THR A 521 -20.36 -3.33 -20.40
N TYR A 522 -20.15 -4.63 -20.30
CA TYR A 522 -21.22 -5.60 -20.15
C TYR A 522 -21.12 -6.28 -18.80
N GLU A 523 -22.23 -6.35 -18.06
CA GLU A 523 -22.36 -7.40 -17.05
C GLU A 523 -22.48 -8.74 -17.77
N TYR A 524 -21.70 -9.72 -17.38
CA TYR A 524 -21.68 -11.05 -18.04
C TYR A 524 -23.05 -11.72 -18.07
N MET A 525 -23.96 -11.38 -17.15
CA MET A 525 -25.35 -11.89 -17.11
C MET A 525 -26.28 -11.27 -18.15
N ASN A 526 -25.89 -10.19 -18.81
CA ASN A 526 -26.73 -9.46 -19.77
C ASN A 526 -26.33 -9.72 -21.22
N PHE A 527 -25.46 -10.70 -21.50
CA PHE A 527 -25.32 -11.17 -22.86
C PHE A 527 -26.68 -11.68 -23.33
N PRO A 528 -27.27 -11.14 -24.39
CA PRO A 528 -28.46 -11.75 -24.96
C PRO A 528 -28.05 -13.15 -25.40
N VAL A 529 -28.55 -14.15 -24.70
CA VAL A 529 -28.54 -15.53 -25.18
C VAL A 529 -29.27 -15.41 -26.52
N SER A 530 -28.56 -15.59 -27.65
CA SER A 530 -29.22 -15.72 -28.93
C SER A 530 -30.28 -16.80 -28.72
N GLU A 531 -31.56 -16.39 -28.76
CA GLU A 531 -32.64 -17.35 -28.88
C GLU A 531 -32.24 -18.21 -30.05
N ASN A 532 -31.92 -19.47 -29.82
CA ASN A 532 -31.67 -20.43 -30.87
C ASN A 532 -32.93 -20.34 -31.75
N GLU A 533 -32.77 -19.85 -32.95
CA GLU A 533 -33.78 -20.01 -33.99
C GLU A 533 -34.07 -21.50 -34.02
N GLU A 534 -35.23 -21.90 -33.51
CA GLU A 534 -35.74 -23.25 -33.72
C GLU A 534 -35.69 -23.49 -35.23
N PRO A 535 -35.11 -24.60 -35.70
CA PRO A 535 -35.12 -24.91 -37.12
C PRO A 535 -36.57 -24.99 -37.54
N THR A 536 -36.98 -24.05 -38.38
CA THR A 536 -38.30 -24.09 -39.04
C THR A 536 -38.43 -25.44 -39.73
N GLU A 537 -39.28 -26.32 -39.20
CA GLU A 537 -39.70 -27.54 -39.89
C GLU A 537 -40.27 -27.13 -41.23
N SER A 538 -39.55 -27.43 -42.31
CA SER A 538 -40.05 -27.34 -43.66
C SER A 538 -41.18 -28.36 -43.83
N SER A 539 -42.42 -27.88 -43.82
CA SER A 539 -43.56 -28.67 -44.26
C SER A 539 -43.37 -29.04 -45.71
N SER A 540 -42.99 -30.25 -45.96
CA SER A 540 -43.13 -30.88 -47.26
C SER A 540 -44.60 -31.32 -47.41
N ASP A 541 -45.41 -30.48 -48.00
CA ASP A 541 -46.65 -30.94 -48.62
C ASP A 541 -46.35 -31.43 -50.01
N ASP A 542 -46.37 -32.73 -50.18
CA ASP A 542 -46.49 -33.41 -51.47
C ASP A 542 -47.94 -33.79 -51.69
N SER A 543 -48.46 -33.34 -52.81
CA SER A 543 -49.58 -33.94 -53.48
C SER A 543 -49.22 -34.32 -54.91
#